data_fe2d8329924067d1fdeafa24a9644fad
#
_entry.id   fe2d8329924067d1fdeafa24a9644fad
#
_cell.length_a   1.000
_cell.length_b   1.000
_cell.length_c   1.000
_cell.angle_alpha   90.00
_cell.angle_beta   90.00
_cell.angle_gamma   90.00
#
_symmetry.space_group_name_H-M   'P 1'
#
loop_
_entity.id
_entity.type
_entity.pdbx_description
1 polymer ?
#
loop_
_entity_poly.entity_id
_entity_poly.type
_entity_poly.pdbx_seq_one_letter_code
_entity_poly.pdbx_strand_id
1 'polypeptide(L)'
;MLKNILSPDFINAILRASTPILFATLASAIASKSGITNMALGGMLLFSALFGVIFSSLTHSFLGGLLITMVIGGLIGFFLAFFILQLKTDEILAAIALNLIATGGTVLLMLAVSGDRGASTSISSVSAPTVYIPMVAQIPFLGKVLSGQNLMTWLSLIAVVVVHIFLYKTPMGLKIRAVGENKNAAESVCISSKKIQYIALVLSGILCSMGGYFLSGGYMNMFTKDMSAGKGFIALAASSMGADTPIGGFLVTM
;
A
#
# COMPACT_ATOMS: atom_id res chain seq x y z
N MET A 1 -4.48 -34.35 -0.09
CA MET A 1 -4.63 -32.98 -0.57
C MET A 1 -5.12 -32.04 0.51
N LEU A 2 -6.25 -32.27 1.18
CA LEU A 2 -6.80 -31.41 2.25
C LEU A 2 -5.84 -31.15 3.42
N LYS A 3 -5.02 -32.11 3.84
CA LYS A 3 -4.01 -31.92 4.90
C LYS A 3 -2.92 -30.88 4.54
N ASN A 4 -2.64 -30.67 3.25
CA ASN A 4 -1.63 -29.68 2.81
C ASN A 4 -2.23 -28.26 2.73
N ILE A 5 -3.55 -28.13 2.54
CA ILE A 5 -4.25 -26.83 2.50
C ILE A 5 -4.35 -26.20 3.90
N LEU A 6 -4.38 -27.03 4.95
CA LEU A 6 -4.38 -26.58 6.36
C LEU A 6 -2.98 -26.65 6.99
N SER A 7 -1.91 -26.76 6.17
CA SER A 7 -0.55 -26.73 6.71
C SER A 7 -0.22 -25.30 7.19
N PRO A 8 0.51 -25.16 8.31
CA PRO A 8 0.96 -23.87 8.81
C PRO A 8 1.77 -23.10 7.76
N ASP A 9 2.53 -23.80 6.94
CA ASP A 9 3.36 -23.21 5.87
C ASP A 9 2.51 -22.59 4.76
N PHE A 10 1.36 -23.18 4.44
CA PHE A 10 0.42 -22.63 3.46
C PHE A 10 -0.23 -21.34 3.96
N ILE A 11 -0.66 -21.30 5.23
CA ILE A 11 -1.23 -20.08 5.83
C ILE A 11 -0.16 -18.97 5.93
N ASN A 12 1.07 -19.32 6.26
CA ASN A 12 2.20 -18.39 6.26
C ASN A 12 2.44 -17.79 4.86
N ALA A 13 2.39 -18.61 3.81
CA ALA A 13 2.52 -18.15 2.44
C ALA A 13 1.36 -17.22 2.01
N ILE A 14 0.12 -17.51 2.42
CA ILE A 14 -1.05 -16.63 2.17
C ILE A 14 -0.83 -15.27 2.83
N LEU A 15 -0.50 -15.22 4.12
CA LEU A 15 -0.25 -13.98 4.86
C LEU A 15 0.84 -13.14 4.18
N ARG A 16 1.90 -13.78 3.72
CA ARG A 16 3.00 -13.12 3.03
C ARG A 16 2.58 -12.57 1.66
N ALA A 17 1.83 -13.35 0.89
CA ALA A 17 1.36 -12.95 -0.45
C ALA A 17 0.30 -11.86 -0.39
N SER A 18 -0.58 -11.87 0.61
CA SER A 18 -1.64 -10.87 0.78
C SER A 18 -1.15 -9.55 1.40
N THR A 19 0.01 -9.51 2.06
CA THR A 19 0.55 -8.30 2.70
C THR A 19 0.55 -7.05 1.80
N PRO A 20 1.10 -7.07 0.57
CA PRO A 20 1.12 -5.88 -0.27
C PRO A 20 -0.28 -5.49 -0.77
N ILE A 21 -1.14 -6.49 -1.01
CA ILE A 21 -2.53 -6.26 -1.41
C ILE A 21 -3.29 -5.62 -0.25
N LEU A 22 -3.08 -6.06 0.97
CA LEU A 22 -3.72 -5.53 2.16
C LEU A 22 -3.39 -4.05 2.40
N PHE A 23 -2.12 -3.64 2.28
CA PHE A 23 -1.75 -2.23 2.34
C PHE A 23 -2.44 -1.40 1.26
N ALA A 24 -2.49 -1.90 0.02
CA ALA A 24 -3.16 -1.22 -1.08
C ALA A 24 -4.68 -1.18 -0.89
N THR A 25 -5.30 -2.21 -0.30
CA THR A 25 -6.73 -2.24 0.05
C THR A 25 -7.08 -1.21 1.11
N LEU A 26 -6.24 -1.08 2.16
CA LEU A 26 -6.40 -0.03 3.18
C LEU A 26 -6.24 1.37 2.58
N ALA A 27 -5.29 1.54 1.67
CA ALA A 27 -5.09 2.78 0.93
C ALA A 27 -6.31 3.14 0.09
N SER A 28 -6.89 2.15 -0.62
CA SER A 28 -8.14 2.30 -1.37
C SER A 28 -9.29 2.69 -0.46
N ALA A 29 -9.48 2.01 0.67
CA ALA A 29 -10.57 2.26 1.61
C ALA A 29 -10.55 3.71 2.15
N ILE A 30 -9.38 4.28 2.47
CA ILE A 30 -9.28 5.68 2.90
C ILE A 30 -9.68 6.64 1.77
N ALA A 31 -9.22 6.41 0.56
CA ALA A 31 -9.55 7.24 -0.59
C ALA A 31 -11.05 7.18 -0.91
N SER A 32 -11.62 5.97 -1.04
CA SER A 32 -13.05 5.75 -1.31
C SER A 32 -13.95 6.39 -0.25
N LYS A 33 -13.58 6.30 1.05
CA LYS A 33 -14.31 6.97 2.14
C LYS A 33 -14.25 8.49 2.09
N SER A 34 -13.38 9.09 1.28
CA SER A 34 -13.37 10.54 1.00
C SER A 34 -14.17 10.93 -0.24
N GLY A 35 -14.79 9.96 -0.91
CA GLY A 35 -15.55 10.17 -2.14
C GLY A 35 -14.70 10.24 -3.41
N ILE A 36 -13.43 9.79 -3.37
CA ILE A 36 -12.54 9.70 -4.54
C ILE A 36 -12.02 8.27 -4.66
N THR A 37 -12.23 7.65 -5.82
CA THR A 37 -11.73 6.31 -6.08
C THR A 37 -10.27 6.36 -6.55
N ASN A 38 -9.33 5.83 -5.75
CA ASN A 38 -7.92 5.80 -6.13
C ASN A 38 -7.61 4.58 -7.01
N MET A 39 -7.71 4.75 -8.33
CA MET A 39 -7.32 3.70 -9.30
C MET A 39 -5.82 3.70 -9.62
N ALA A 40 -5.03 4.63 -9.06
CA ALA A 40 -3.59 4.74 -9.29
C ALA A 40 -2.75 3.82 -8.39
N LEU A 41 -3.37 2.96 -7.58
CA LEU A 41 -2.69 2.08 -6.63
C LEU A 41 -1.60 1.21 -7.27
N GLY A 42 -1.83 0.72 -8.50
CA GLY A 42 -0.84 -0.09 -9.23
C GLY A 42 0.45 0.68 -9.51
N GLY A 43 0.32 1.91 -9.97
CA GLY A 43 1.46 2.80 -10.22
C GLY A 43 2.16 3.25 -8.94
N MET A 44 1.38 3.53 -7.89
CA MET A 44 1.93 3.86 -6.57
C MET A 44 2.74 2.71 -5.99
N LEU A 45 2.26 1.46 -6.08
CA LEU A 45 3.00 0.26 -5.68
C LEU A 45 4.31 0.13 -6.46
N LEU A 46 4.26 0.37 -7.77
CA LEU A 46 5.42 0.17 -8.65
C LEU A 46 6.51 1.22 -8.41
N PHE A 47 6.15 2.51 -8.32
CA PHE A 47 7.09 3.56 -7.94
C PHE A 47 7.70 3.31 -6.56
N SER A 48 6.87 2.95 -5.60
CA SER A 48 7.34 2.69 -4.24
C SER A 48 8.26 1.47 -4.15
N ALA A 49 8.03 0.45 -4.97
CA ALA A 49 8.93 -0.70 -5.07
C ALA A 49 10.31 -0.30 -5.61
N LEU A 50 10.36 0.51 -6.67
CA LEU A 50 11.63 0.97 -7.25
C LEU A 50 12.40 1.88 -6.28
N PHE A 51 11.75 2.94 -5.80
CA PHE A 51 12.39 3.88 -4.89
C PHE A 51 12.79 3.22 -3.56
N GLY A 52 12.00 2.23 -3.10
CA GLY A 52 12.34 1.43 -1.94
C GLY A 52 13.67 0.70 -2.07
N VAL A 53 13.94 0.07 -3.21
CA VAL A 53 15.24 -0.59 -3.49
C VAL A 53 16.37 0.44 -3.54
N ILE A 54 16.20 1.52 -4.31
CA ILE A 54 17.23 2.55 -4.48
C ILE A 54 17.62 3.16 -3.12
N PHE A 55 16.65 3.62 -2.36
CA PHE A 55 16.93 4.29 -1.08
C PHE A 55 17.31 3.34 0.05
N SER A 56 16.83 2.10 0.05
CA SER A 56 17.29 1.08 0.98
C SER A 56 18.76 0.73 0.74
N SER A 57 19.17 0.64 -0.52
CA SER A 57 20.58 0.44 -0.89
C SER A 57 21.46 1.63 -0.49
N LEU A 58 21.01 2.87 -0.74
CA LEU A 58 21.76 4.08 -0.39
C LEU A 58 21.91 4.30 1.12
N THR A 59 20.85 4.02 1.89
CA THR A 59 20.87 4.20 3.35
C THR A 59 21.41 3.00 4.11
N HIS A 60 21.68 1.89 3.42
CA HIS A 60 22.05 0.60 4.02
C HIS A 60 21.14 0.18 5.19
N SER A 61 19.88 0.66 5.17
CA SER A 61 18.92 0.45 6.25
C SER A 61 17.52 0.18 5.69
N PHE A 62 16.88 -0.86 6.22
CA PHE A 62 15.49 -1.16 5.89
C PHE A 62 14.54 -0.01 6.31
N LEU A 63 14.71 0.53 7.53
CA LEU A 63 13.87 1.61 8.05
C LEU A 63 14.07 2.91 7.26
N GLY A 64 15.30 3.23 6.87
CA GLY A 64 15.60 4.39 6.03
C GLY A 64 14.88 4.30 4.68
N GLY A 65 14.96 3.14 4.02
CA GLY A 65 14.23 2.87 2.78
C GLY A 65 12.71 3.02 2.95
N LEU A 66 12.16 2.47 4.03
CA LEU A 66 10.73 2.56 4.35
C LEU A 66 10.25 4.02 4.50
N LEU A 67 10.92 4.81 5.34
CA LEU A 67 10.53 6.19 5.61
C LEU A 67 10.57 7.05 4.35
N ILE A 68 11.63 6.94 3.56
CA ILE A 68 11.75 7.70 2.31
C ILE A 68 10.66 7.26 1.31
N THR A 69 10.40 5.97 1.21
CA THR A 69 9.35 5.44 0.34
C THR A 69 7.96 5.92 0.75
N MET A 70 7.67 6.03 2.04
CA MET A 70 6.42 6.62 2.55
C MET A 70 6.27 8.09 2.14
N VAL A 71 7.34 8.88 2.22
CA VAL A 71 7.33 10.28 1.78
C VAL A 71 7.06 10.36 0.26
N ILE A 72 7.72 9.53 -0.53
CA ILE A 72 7.51 9.48 -2.00
C ILE A 72 6.08 9.06 -2.32
N GLY A 73 5.54 8.04 -1.64
CA GLY A 73 4.14 7.64 -1.80
C GLY A 73 3.15 8.74 -1.45
N GLY A 74 3.42 9.48 -0.38
CA GLY A 74 2.65 10.67 0.00
C GLY A 74 2.71 11.77 -1.07
N LEU A 75 3.88 12.04 -1.65
CA LEU A 75 4.05 12.98 -2.76
C LEU A 75 3.26 12.55 -4.00
N ILE A 76 3.30 11.27 -4.39
CA ILE A 76 2.52 10.75 -5.52
C ILE A 76 1.02 10.91 -5.24
N GLY A 77 0.58 10.60 -4.02
CA GLY A 77 -0.80 10.84 -3.58
C GLY A 77 -1.20 12.32 -3.63
N PHE A 78 -0.29 13.23 -3.25
CA PHE A 78 -0.47 14.66 -3.36
C PHE A 78 -0.59 15.12 -4.82
N PHE A 79 0.27 14.64 -5.72
CA PHE A 79 0.18 14.96 -7.15
C PHE A 79 -1.13 14.45 -7.76
N LEU A 80 -1.55 13.22 -7.42
CA LEU A 80 -2.85 12.70 -7.85
C LEU A 80 -4.00 13.60 -7.38
N ALA A 81 -3.98 13.99 -6.09
CA ALA A 81 -4.97 14.92 -5.53
C ALA A 81 -4.96 16.28 -6.24
N PHE A 82 -3.78 16.79 -6.60
CA PHE A 82 -3.63 18.03 -7.33
C PHE A 82 -4.31 17.97 -8.71
N PHE A 83 -4.05 16.91 -9.48
CA PHE A 83 -4.69 16.73 -10.79
C PHE A 83 -6.20 16.63 -10.69
N ILE A 84 -6.73 15.85 -9.75
CA ILE A 84 -8.17 15.64 -9.59
C ILE A 84 -8.85 16.90 -9.05
N LEU A 85 -8.32 17.52 -8.00
CA LEU A 85 -9.03 18.56 -7.24
C LEU A 85 -8.77 19.99 -7.74
N GLN A 86 -7.57 20.27 -8.27
CA GLN A 86 -7.23 21.60 -8.78
C GLN A 86 -7.46 21.71 -10.29
N LEU A 87 -6.93 20.75 -11.06
CA LEU A 87 -7.08 20.73 -12.51
C LEU A 87 -8.44 20.16 -12.94
N LYS A 88 -9.24 19.63 -11.98
CA LYS A 88 -10.56 19.04 -12.24
C LYS A 88 -10.53 17.96 -13.30
N THR A 89 -9.42 17.22 -13.36
CA THR A 89 -9.26 16.07 -14.25
C THR A 89 -10.14 14.92 -13.74
N ASP A 90 -10.71 14.16 -14.66
CA ASP A 90 -11.39 12.92 -14.31
C ASP A 90 -10.47 11.98 -13.51
N GLU A 91 -10.97 11.44 -12.39
CA GLU A 91 -10.17 10.62 -11.46
C GLU A 91 -9.67 9.33 -12.10
N ILE A 92 -10.44 8.74 -13.04
CA ILE A 92 -10.05 7.52 -13.75
C ILE A 92 -8.93 7.83 -14.73
N LEU A 93 -9.05 8.91 -15.52
CA LEU A 93 -8.03 9.32 -16.49
C LEU A 93 -6.72 9.70 -15.81
N ALA A 94 -6.78 10.47 -14.70
CA ALA A 94 -5.59 10.83 -13.93
C ALA A 94 -4.88 9.59 -13.37
N ALA A 95 -5.64 8.62 -12.86
CA ALA A 95 -5.09 7.39 -12.32
C ALA A 95 -4.48 6.49 -13.40
N ILE A 96 -5.12 6.35 -14.56
CA ILE A 96 -4.58 5.58 -15.69
C ILE A 96 -3.29 6.23 -16.19
N ALA A 97 -3.25 7.55 -16.35
CA ALA A 97 -2.05 8.27 -16.74
C ALA A 97 -0.89 8.01 -15.75
N LEU A 98 -1.16 8.07 -14.44
CA LEU A 98 -0.16 7.77 -13.42
C LEU A 98 0.33 6.33 -13.48
N ASN A 99 -0.55 5.35 -13.71
CA ASN A 99 -0.18 3.95 -13.89
C ASN A 99 0.71 3.75 -15.13
N LEU A 100 0.43 4.42 -16.25
CA LEU A 100 1.26 4.37 -17.46
C LEU A 100 2.63 5.02 -17.24
N ILE A 101 2.66 6.18 -16.58
CA ILE A 101 3.91 6.83 -16.19
C ILE A 101 4.72 5.94 -15.25
N ALA A 102 4.07 5.22 -14.33
CA ALA A 102 4.74 4.31 -13.43
C ALA A 102 5.37 3.13 -14.17
N THR A 103 4.64 2.49 -15.08
CA THR A 103 5.16 1.33 -15.83
C THR A 103 6.33 1.68 -16.75
N GLY A 104 6.25 2.79 -17.49
CA GLY A 104 7.33 3.25 -18.34
C GLY A 104 8.45 3.94 -17.57
N GLY A 105 8.07 4.86 -16.66
CA GLY A 105 9.02 5.67 -15.89
C GLY A 105 9.90 4.86 -14.95
N THR A 106 9.37 3.83 -14.30
CA THR A 106 10.18 2.97 -13.42
C THR A 106 11.25 2.19 -14.19
N VAL A 107 10.96 1.74 -15.41
CA VAL A 107 11.95 1.07 -16.26
C VAL A 107 13.04 2.05 -16.71
N LEU A 108 12.67 3.28 -17.11
CA LEU A 108 13.63 4.31 -17.48
C LEU A 108 14.51 4.74 -16.30
N LEU A 109 13.92 4.97 -15.13
CA LEU A 109 14.65 5.32 -13.92
C LEU A 109 15.59 4.19 -13.48
N MET A 110 15.14 2.93 -13.56
CA MET A 110 15.97 1.78 -13.27
C MET A 110 17.17 1.70 -14.22
N LEU A 111 16.94 1.88 -15.52
CA LEU A 111 18.02 1.91 -16.52
C LEU A 111 19.02 3.03 -16.24
N ALA A 112 18.55 4.21 -15.85
CA ALA A 112 19.41 5.36 -15.55
C ALA A 112 20.26 5.16 -14.29
N VAL A 113 19.74 4.45 -13.27
CA VAL A 113 20.42 4.27 -11.98
C VAL A 113 21.26 2.99 -11.93
N SER A 114 20.75 1.87 -12.47
CA SER A 114 21.42 0.56 -12.40
C SER A 114 22.04 0.08 -13.70
N GLY A 115 21.67 0.69 -14.84
CA GLY A 115 22.04 0.18 -16.16
C GLY A 115 21.26 -1.07 -16.62
N ASP A 116 20.43 -1.63 -15.76
CA ASP A 116 19.68 -2.85 -16.01
C ASP A 116 18.31 -2.56 -16.65
N ARG A 117 17.84 -3.45 -17.54
CA ARG A 117 16.56 -3.23 -18.28
C ARG A 117 15.36 -4.04 -17.78
N GLY A 118 15.55 -5.01 -16.91
CA GLY A 118 14.47 -5.94 -16.51
C GLY A 118 14.32 -6.13 -15.02
N ALA A 119 15.43 -6.27 -14.31
CA ALA A 119 15.50 -6.43 -12.88
C ALA A 119 16.71 -5.67 -12.35
N SER A 120 16.63 -5.09 -11.16
CA SER A 120 17.75 -4.37 -10.53
C SER A 120 18.73 -5.37 -9.89
N THR A 121 19.49 -6.10 -10.72
CA THR A 121 20.45 -7.12 -10.22
C THR A 121 21.69 -6.49 -9.60
N SER A 122 22.07 -5.31 -10.07
CA SER A 122 23.22 -4.53 -9.57
C SER A 122 22.92 -3.80 -8.25
N ILE A 123 21.63 -3.57 -7.91
CA ILE A 123 21.21 -2.87 -6.70
C ILE A 123 20.30 -3.80 -5.90
N SER A 124 20.79 -4.31 -4.77
CA SER A 124 19.98 -5.13 -3.85
C SER A 124 19.45 -4.29 -2.70
N SER A 125 18.16 -4.45 -2.37
CA SER A 125 17.60 -3.86 -1.15
C SER A 125 18.04 -4.60 0.09
N VAL A 126 18.10 -3.88 1.21
CA VAL A 126 18.26 -4.53 2.52
C VAL A 126 16.95 -5.27 2.82
N SER A 127 17.06 -6.60 3.06
CA SER A 127 15.90 -7.43 3.35
C SER A 127 15.22 -6.99 4.64
N ALA A 128 13.89 -7.03 4.65
CA ALA A 128 13.12 -6.76 5.84
C ALA A 128 13.44 -7.80 6.94
N PRO A 129 13.68 -7.37 8.18
CA PRO A 129 13.97 -8.27 9.28
C PRO A 129 12.78 -9.19 9.56
N THR A 130 13.10 -10.46 9.83
CA THR A 130 12.12 -11.44 10.30
C THR A 130 11.92 -11.28 11.81
N VAL A 131 10.68 -11.24 12.25
CA VAL A 131 10.35 -11.09 13.66
C VAL A 131 10.01 -12.47 14.25
N TYR A 132 10.80 -12.89 15.23
CA TYR A 132 10.52 -14.08 16.02
C TYR A 132 9.89 -13.70 17.34
N ILE A 133 8.64 -14.14 17.57
CA ILE A 133 7.92 -13.87 18.83
C ILE A 133 8.01 -15.13 19.70
N PRO A 134 8.85 -15.14 20.76
CA PRO A 134 9.10 -16.37 21.55
C PRO A 134 7.86 -16.89 22.28
N MET A 135 6.93 -16.01 22.69
CA MET A 135 5.69 -16.43 23.36
C MET A 135 4.71 -17.16 22.43
N VAL A 136 4.66 -16.79 21.14
CA VAL A 136 3.77 -17.42 20.16
C VAL A 136 4.40 -18.69 19.60
N ALA A 137 5.73 -18.80 19.59
CA ALA A 137 6.46 -19.97 19.13
C ALA A 137 6.18 -21.26 19.95
N GLN A 138 5.67 -21.13 21.18
CA GLN A 138 5.33 -22.25 22.05
C GLN A 138 4.01 -22.96 21.65
N ILE A 139 3.18 -22.32 20.84
CA ILE A 139 1.92 -22.92 20.36
C ILE A 139 2.20 -23.63 19.02
N PRO A 140 2.06 -24.97 18.94
CA PRO A 140 2.56 -25.76 17.81
C PRO A 140 1.96 -25.40 16.45
N PHE A 141 0.76 -24.81 16.39
CA PHE A 141 0.13 -24.37 15.15
C PHE A 141 0.36 -22.87 14.90
N LEU A 142 -0.01 -21.99 15.85
CA LEU A 142 0.12 -20.55 15.74
C LEU A 142 1.59 -20.09 15.69
N GLY A 143 2.48 -20.81 16.38
CA GLY A 143 3.90 -20.52 16.36
C GLY A 143 4.51 -20.65 14.96
N LYS A 144 4.16 -21.67 14.20
CA LYS A 144 4.64 -21.86 12.83
C LYS A 144 4.02 -20.88 11.81
N VAL A 145 2.80 -20.41 12.06
CA VAL A 145 2.10 -19.47 11.18
C VAL A 145 2.60 -18.04 11.39
N LEU A 146 2.77 -17.62 12.64
CA LEU A 146 3.04 -16.25 13.02
C LEU A 146 4.53 -15.96 13.32
N SER A 147 5.28 -16.97 13.79
CA SER A 147 6.71 -16.83 14.06
C SER A 147 7.52 -16.97 12.76
N GLY A 148 8.52 -16.09 12.57
CA GLY A 148 9.32 -16.04 11.35
C GLY A 148 8.72 -15.23 10.20
N GLN A 149 7.62 -14.52 10.44
CA GLN A 149 7.05 -13.58 9.49
C GLN A 149 7.92 -12.31 9.36
N ASN A 150 7.86 -11.71 8.18
CA ASN A 150 8.49 -10.45 7.91
C ASN A 150 7.86 -9.32 8.75
N LEU A 151 8.67 -8.36 9.21
CA LEU A 151 8.21 -7.18 9.96
C LEU A 151 7.05 -6.47 9.25
N MET A 152 7.07 -6.39 7.92
CA MET A 152 6.02 -5.73 7.13
C MET A 152 4.68 -6.46 7.19
N THR A 153 4.67 -7.78 7.31
CA THR A 153 3.42 -8.55 7.49
C THR A 153 2.78 -8.20 8.82
N TRP A 154 3.56 -8.07 9.90
CA TRP A 154 3.06 -7.59 11.18
C TRP A 154 2.55 -6.15 11.11
N LEU A 155 3.29 -5.28 10.43
CA LEU A 155 2.86 -3.89 10.20
C LEU A 155 1.54 -3.82 9.42
N SER A 156 1.31 -4.71 8.45
CA SER A 156 0.05 -4.72 7.69
C SER A 156 -1.15 -5.09 8.57
N LEU A 157 -1.00 -6.06 9.47
CA LEU A 157 -2.05 -6.43 10.43
C LEU A 157 -2.33 -5.30 11.43
N ILE A 158 -1.28 -4.65 11.93
CA ILE A 158 -1.40 -3.48 12.79
C ILE A 158 -2.06 -2.31 12.03
N ALA A 159 -1.70 -2.12 10.76
CA ALA A 159 -2.28 -1.07 9.92
C ALA A 159 -3.80 -1.23 9.75
N VAL A 160 -4.34 -2.45 9.67
CA VAL A 160 -5.80 -2.68 9.66
C VAL A 160 -6.47 -2.06 10.89
N VAL A 161 -5.91 -2.34 12.07
CA VAL A 161 -6.46 -1.83 13.34
C VAL A 161 -6.31 -0.31 13.42
N VAL A 162 -5.13 0.20 13.06
CA VAL A 162 -4.83 1.65 13.09
C VAL A 162 -5.75 2.40 12.13
N VAL A 163 -5.90 1.94 10.89
CA VAL A 163 -6.77 2.58 9.89
C VAL A 163 -8.24 2.47 10.30
N HIS A 164 -8.65 1.36 10.92
CA HIS A 164 -10.01 1.22 11.45
C HIS A 164 -10.28 2.26 12.56
N ILE A 165 -9.38 2.36 13.55
CA ILE A 165 -9.48 3.36 14.62
C ILE A 165 -9.45 4.77 14.03
N PHE A 166 -8.55 5.04 13.09
CA PHE A 166 -8.42 6.33 12.44
C PHE A 166 -9.73 6.73 11.75
N LEU A 167 -10.33 5.88 10.93
CA LEU A 167 -11.55 6.20 10.19
C LEU A 167 -12.79 6.31 11.07
N TYR A 168 -12.89 5.50 12.15
CA TYR A 168 -14.13 5.41 12.94
C TYR A 168 -14.08 6.08 14.31
N LYS A 169 -12.88 6.31 14.86
CA LYS A 169 -12.73 6.86 16.23
C LYS A 169 -12.06 8.22 16.26
N THR A 170 -11.51 8.73 15.14
CA THR A 170 -10.86 10.06 15.15
C THR A 170 -11.73 11.13 14.49
N PRO A 171 -11.58 12.41 14.91
CA PRO A 171 -12.29 13.52 14.28
C PRO A 171 -11.94 13.69 12.79
N MET A 172 -10.71 13.36 12.39
CA MET A 172 -10.29 13.43 10.99
C MET A 172 -10.99 12.37 10.14
N GLY A 173 -11.06 11.13 10.64
CA GLY A 173 -11.78 10.05 9.96
C GLY A 173 -13.28 10.34 9.82
N LEU A 174 -13.89 10.97 10.84
CA LEU A 174 -15.28 11.41 10.75
C LEU A 174 -15.46 12.45 9.62
N LYS A 175 -14.55 13.43 9.51
CA LYS A 175 -14.59 14.43 8.42
C LYS A 175 -14.41 13.79 7.04
N ILE A 176 -13.49 12.79 6.92
CA ILE A 176 -13.28 12.06 5.67
C ILE A 176 -14.56 11.36 5.24
N ARG A 177 -15.23 10.64 6.14
CA ARG A 177 -16.49 9.95 5.84
C ARG A 177 -17.63 10.93 5.53
N ALA A 178 -17.74 12.02 6.29
CA ALA A 178 -18.76 13.03 6.05
C ALA A 178 -18.64 13.68 4.66
N VAL A 179 -17.40 13.97 4.22
CA VAL A 179 -17.13 14.50 2.87
C VAL A 179 -17.45 13.47 1.80
N GLY A 180 -17.15 12.19 2.04
CA GLY A 180 -17.46 11.11 1.09
C GLY A 180 -18.95 10.82 0.94
N GLU A 181 -19.72 10.92 2.02
CA GLU A 181 -21.19 10.72 1.99
C GLU A 181 -21.91 11.88 1.28
N ASN A 182 -21.60 13.13 1.68
CA ASN A 182 -22.20 14.30 1.04
C ASN A 182 -21.30 15.52 1.17
N LYS A 183 -20.63 15.85 0.07
CA LYS A 183 -19.71 16.98 -0.03
C LYS A 183 -20.37 18.32 0.30
N ASN A 184 -21.57 18.57 -0.23
CA ASN A 184 -22.28 19.84 -0.04
C ASN A 184 -22.74 20.00 1.42
N ALA A 185 -23.21 18.93 2.06
CA ALA A 185 -23.56 18.95 3.48
C ALA A 185 -22.35 19.20 4.37
N ALA A 186 -21.19 18.61 4.05
CA ALA A 186 -19.96 18.86 4.77
C ALA A 186 -19.48 20.31 4.65
N GLU A 187 -19.60 20.92 3.46
CA GLU A 187 -19.26 22.32 3.23
C GLU A 187 -20.20 23.28 3.96
N SER A 188 -21.48 22.93 4.14
CA SER A 188 -22.46 23.74 4.90
C SER A 188 -22.10 23.87 6.39
N VAL A 189 -21.35 22.91 6.94
CA VAL A 189 -20.82 22.96 8.32
C VAL A 189 -19.35 23.40 8.37
N CYS A 190 -18.92 24.20 7.39
CA CYS A 190 -17.56 24.77 7.28
C CYS A 190 -16.42 23.73 7.20
N ILE A 191 -16.68 22.50 6.76
CA ILE A 191 -15.65 21.51 6.49
C ILE A 191 -15.15 21.70 5.05
N SER A 192 -13.86 22.03 4.87
CA SER A 192 -13.25 22.17 3.54
C SER A 192 -13.07 20.79 2.89
N SER A 193 -14.01 20.42 2.00
CA SER A 193 -13.98 19.12 1.28
C SER A 193 -12.68 18.90 0.54
N LYS A 194 -12.16 19.91 -0.18
CA LYS A 194 -10.90 19.82 -0.90
C LYS A 194 -9.72 19.44 0.02
N LYS A 195 -9.56 20.11 1.18
CA LYS A 195 -8.46 19.81 2.11
C LYS A 195 -8.54 18.39 2.65
N ILE A 196 -9.75 17.93 2.98
CA ILE A 196 -9.97 16.58 3.48
C ILE A 196 -9.64 15.53 2.42
N GLN A 197 -10.05 15.74 1.18
CA GLN A 197 -9.75 14.85 0.05
C GLN A 197 -8.24 14.80 -0.26
N TYR A 198 -7.52 15.94 -0.17
CA TYR A 198 -6.05 15.97 -0.27
C TYR A 198 -5.41 15.08 0.79
N ILE A 199 -5.82 15.24 2.05
CA ILE A 199 -5.29 14.45 3.17
C ILE A 199 -5.56 12.96 2.95
N ALA A 200 -6.77 12.60 2.52
CA ALA A 200 -7.14 11.21 2.28
C ALA A 200 -6.28 10.56 1.17
N LEU A 201 -6.05 11.27 0.05
CA LEU A 201 -5.22 10.77 -1.05
C LEU A 201 -3.73 10.69 -0.68
N VAL A 202 -3.20 11.63 0.11
CA VAL A 202 -1.83 11.57 0.64
C VAL A 202 -1.67 10.37 1.57
N LEU A 203 -2.60 10.15 2.50
CA LEU A 203 -2.58 8.99 3.39
C LEU A 203 -2.72 7.66 2.61
N SER A 204 -3.57 7.64 1.59
CA SER A 204 -3.67 6.51 0.66
C SER A 204 -2.33 6.22 -0.02
N GLY A 205 -1.64 7.26 -0.51
CA GLY A 205 -0.30 7.12 -1.11
C GLY A 205 0.74 6.56 -0.13
N ILE A 206 0.75 7.04 1.11
CA ILE A 206 1.65 6.57 2.17
C ILE A 206 1.42 5.08 2.48
N LEU A 207 0.18 4.65 2.65
CA LEU A 207 -0.13 3.25 2.92
C LEU A 207 0.19 2.35 1.73
N CYS A 208 -0.17 2.78 0.53
CA CYS A 208 0.14 2.05 -0.69
C CYS A 208 1.65 1.86 -0.87
N SER A 209 2.44 2.88 -0.53
CA SER A 209 3.89 2.82 -0.64
C SER A 209 4.54 1.79 0.28
N MET A 210 3.97 1.55 1.46
CA MET A 210 4.44 0.47 2.34
C MET A 210 4.25 -0.91 1.67
N GLY A 211 3.12 -1.11 0.97
CA GLY A 211 2.88 -2.32 0.19
C GLY A 211 3.87 -2.48 -0.99
N GLY A 212 4.17 -1.39 -1.69
CA GLY A 212 5.15 -1.38 -2.78
C GLY A 212 6.57 -1.69 -2.30
N TYR A 213 7.00 -1.09 -1.20
CA TYR A 213 8.30 -1.40 -0.61
C TYR A 213 8.40 -2.84 -0.11
N PHE A 214 7.30 -3.42 0.39
CA PHE A 214 7.29 -4.84 0.75
C PHE A 214 7.54 -5.75 -0.46
N LEU A 215 7.01 -5.44 -1.64
CA LEU A 215 7.26 -6.24 -2.84
C LEU A 215 8.76 -6.34 -3.15
N SER A 216 9.46 -5.22 -3.09
CA SER A 216 10.88 -5.15 -3.44
C SER A 216 11.83 -5.48 -2.29
N GLY A 217 11.57 -5.00 -1.08
CA GLY A 217 12.44 -5.19 0.08
C GLY A 217 12.05 -6.34 1.01
N GLY A 218 10.79 -6.79 0.96
CA GLY A 218 10.29 -7.86 1.82
C GLY A 218 10.12 -9.21 1.11
N TYR A 219 9.95 -9.20 -0.21
CA TYR A 219 9.63 -10.41 -0.96
C TYR A 219 10.78 -10.89 -1.85
N MET A 220 11.34 -10.01 -2.69
CA MET A 220 12.36 -10.40 -3.70
C MET A 220 13.75 -9.80 -3.45
N ASN A 221 13.90 -8.81 -2.58
CA ASN A 221 15.13 -8.04 -2.34
C ASN A 221 15.72 -7.36 -3.60
N MET A 222 14.92 -7.23 -4.64
CA MET A 222 15.25 -6.56 -5.89
C MET A 222 13.97 -5.98 -6.51
N PHE A 223 14.11 -5.00 -7.40
CA PHE A 223 13.02 -4.52 -8.22
C PHE A 223 12.96 -5.32 -9.53
N THR A 224 11.78 -5.71 -9.96
CA THR A 224 11.53 -6.30 -11.28
C THR A 224 10.49 -5.49 -12.04
N LYS A 225 10.66 -5.40 -13.37
CA LYS A 225 9.70 -4.74 -14.23
C LYS A 225 8.29 -5.31 -13.98
N ASP A 226 7.31 -4.40 -13.86
CA ASP A 226 5.89 -4.73 -13.63
C ASP A 226 5.63 -5.59 -12.38
N MET A 227 6.39 -5.37 -11.31
CA MET A 227 6.31 -6.15 -10.07
C MET A 227 4.94 -6.04 -9.37
N SER A 228 4.18 -4.98 -9.65
CA SER A 228 2.81 -4.82 -9.15
C SER A 228 1.86 -5.86 -9.75
N ALA A 229 2.09 -6.30 -11.00
CA ALA A 229 1.34 -7.37 -11.68
C ALA A 229 -0.19 -7.31 -11.44
N GLY A 230 -0.77 -6.11 -11.56
CA GLY A 230 -2.20 -5.90 -11.36
C GLY A 230 -2.70 -5.90 -9.91
N LYS A 231 -1.82 -6.04 -8.89
CA LYS A 231 -2.21 -6.07 -7.46
C LYS A 231 -2.97 -4.82 -7.02
N GLY A 232 -2.74 -3.66 -7.66
CA GLY A 232 -3.49 -2.43 -7.39
C GLY A 232 -4.99 -2.58 -7.71
N PHE A 233 -5.33 -3.23 -8.82
CA PHE A 233 -6.73 -3.49 -9.18
C PHE A 233 -7.37 -4.55 -8.30
N ILE A 234 -6.61 -5.59 -7.92
CA ILE A 234 -7.06 -6.59 -6.95
C ILE A 234 -7.39 -5.93 -5.61
N ALA A 235 -6.54 -5.01 -5.16
CA ALA A 235 -6.75 -4.27 -3.92
C ALA A 235 -7.98 -3.36 -3.98
N LEU A 236 -8.22 -2.70 -5.13
CA LEU A 236 -9.43 -1.90 -5.36
C LEU A 236 -10.68 -2.78 -5.28
N ALA A 237 -10.68 -3.92 -5.97
CA ALA A 237 -11.78 -4.87 -5.93
C ALA A 237 -12.03 -5.40 -4.51
N ALA A 238 -10.96 -5.75 -3.78
CA ALA A 238 -11.06 -6.21 -2.39
C ALA A 238 -11.62 -5.13 -1.45
N SER A 239 -11.24 -3.85 -1.66
CA SER A 239 -11.81 -2.73 -0.90
C SER A 239 -13.31 -2.59 -1.15
N SER A 240 -13.72 -2.58 -2.42
CA SER A 240 -15.13 -2.45 -2.81
C SER A 240 -15.97 -3.63 -2.30
N MET A 241 -15.48 -4.87 -2.41
CA MET A 241 -16.14 -6.05 -1.84
C MET A 241 -16.22 -6.00 -0.32
N GLY A 242 -15.24 -5.40 0.34
CA GLY A 242 -15.21 -5.15 1.78
C GLY A 242 -16.01 -3.91 2.22
N ALA A 243 -16.87 -3.35 1.36
CA ALA A 243 -17.66 -2.13 1.58
C ALA A 243 -16.80 -0.93 1.98
N ASP A 244 -15.59 -0.84 1.47
CA ASP A 244 -14.58 0.19 1.77
C ASP A 244 -14.33 0.33 3.29
N THR A 245 -14.42 -0.78 4.01
CA THR A 245 -14.09 -0.84 5.42
C THR A 245 -12.77 -1.57 5.63
N PRO A 246 -11.90 -1.12 6.57
CA PRO A 246 -10.62 -1.77 6.80
C PRO A 246 -10.73 -3.25 7.19
N ILE A 247 -11.72 -3.58 8.02
CA ILE A 247 -11.96 -4.96 8.45
C ILE A 247 -12.54 -5.81 7.31
N GLY A 248 -13.50 -5.26 6.55
CA GLY A 248 -14.07 -5.94 5.38
C GLY A 248 -13.01 -6.19 4.31
N GLY A 249 -12.19 -5.17 4.00
CA GLY A 249 -11.07 -5.30 3.09
C GLY A 249 -10.04 -6.35 3.55
N PHE A 250 -9.73 -6.41 4.84
CA PHE A 250 -8.88 -7.47 5.41
C PHE A 250 -9.45 -8.88 5.18
N LEU A 251 -10.74 -9.09 5.46
CA LEU A 251 -11.37 -10.40 5.28
C LEU A 251 -11.40 -10.86 3.81
N VAL A 252 -11.58 -9.92 2.88
CA VAL A 252 -11.60 -10.24 1.45
C VAL A 252 -10.19 -10.50 0.90
N THR A 253 -9.16 -9.87 1.44
CA THR A 253 -7.76 -10.05 1.00
C THR A 253 -7.12 -11.33 1.55
N MET A 254 -7.64 -11.94 2.60
CA MET A 254 -7.19 -13.21 3.19
C MET A 254 -7.90 -14.41 2.59
#